data_32cced3a3b9ed95af94ed18aef9cd8b1
#
_entry.id   32cced3a3b9ed95af94ed18aef9cd8b1
#
_cell.length_a   1.000
_cell.length_b   1.000
_cell.length_c   1.000
_cell.angle_alpha   90.00
_cell.angle_beta   90.00
_cell.angle_gamma   90.00
#
_symmetry.space_group_name_H-M   'P 1'
#
loop_
_entity.id
_entity.type
_entity.pdbx_description
1 polymer ?
#
loop_
_entity_poly.entity_id
_entity_poly.type
_entity_poly.pdbx_seq_one_letter_code
_entity_poly.pdbx_strand_id
1 'polypeptide(L)'
;MTPLRKLVWMMLALLSTAAWAAPADLASLLQLLATVKSGEATFTEQRQVTLQDMTRTLESSGRLAFAAPDTFVRETLRPRRERLAVAGNTLTMSQGSRSRSVPLDTVPEAQVLVEAVRGTLTGNRELLDRHFTLQFSGSLDQWTLEMVPREPLLREQVARVTVSGVRAALTEVQVQLAGGDRSTMKIVETRAP
;
A
#
# COMPACT_ATOMS: atom_id res chain seq x y z
N MET A 1 13.54 78.87 16.32
CA MET A 1 14.02 78.27 15.06
C MET A 1 14.29 76.79 15.33
N THR A 2 13.34 75.92 15.08
CA THR A 2 13.35 74.49 15.40
C THR A 2 13.50 73.65 14.13
N PRO A 3 14.47 72.74 14.04
CA PRO A 3 14.49 71.81 12.94
C PRO A 3 13.64 70.59 13.29
N LEU A 4 12.75 70.34 12.41
CA LEU A 4 11.77 69.24 12.35
C LEU A 4 12.52 67.87 12.26
N ARG A 5 12.43 67.06 13.31
CA ARG A 5 12.92 65.68 13.30
C ARG A 5 11.95 64.79 12.49
N LYS A 6 12.40 64.43 11.30
CA LYS A 6 11.72 63.45 10.47
C LYS A 6 11.90 62.07 11.12
N LEU A 7 10.84 61.56 11.73
CA LEU A 7 10.75 60.17 12.21
C LEU A 7 10.50 59.27 10.99
N VAL A 8 11.55 58.63 10.51
CA VAL A 8 11.43 57.58 9.49
C VAL A 8 10.96 56.29 10.18
N TRP A 9 9.70 55.98 10.05
CA TRP A 9 9.16 54.70 10.42
C TRP A 9 9.63 53.68 9.39
N MET A 10 10.63 52.91 9.75
CA MET A 10 11.10 51.76 8.97
C MET A 10 10.18 50.61 9.28
N MET A 11 9.12 50.51 8.48
CA MET A 11 8.18 49.41 8.49
C MET A 11 8.89 48.15 7.96
N LEU A 12 9.42 47.36 8.89
CA LEU A 12 10.01 46.04 8.57
C LEU A 12 8.88 45.10 8.18
N ALA A 13 8.57 45.03 6.89
CA ALA A 13 7.67 44.03 6.34
C ALA A 13 8.33 42.68 6.51
N LEU A 14 7.95 41.93 7.52
CA LEU A 14 8.20 40.51 7.66
C LEU A 14 7.46 39.80 6.51
N LEU A 15 8.15 39.61 5.41
CA LEU A 15 7.75 38.67 4.35
C LEU A 15 7.84 37.27 4.96
N SER A 16 6.75 36.84 5.57
CA SER A 16 6.52 35.44 5.88
C SER A 16 6.44 34.71 4.54
N THR A 17 7.55 34.15 4.09
CA THR A 17 7.55 33.18 3.01
C THR A 17 6.83 31.96 3.53
N ALA A 18 5.52 31.87 3.30
CA ALA A 18 4.82 30.63 3.40
C ALA A 18 5.51 29.68 2.43
N ALA A 19 6.34 28.79 2.95
CA ALA A 19 6.88 27.69 2.19
C ALA A 19 5.66 26.86 1.73
N TRP A 20 5.20 27.11 0.52
CA TRP A 20 4.27 26.20 -0.13
C TRP A 20 5.02 24.88 -0.30
N ALA A 21 4.73 23.93 0.61
CA ALA A 21 5.13 22.57 0.39
C ALA A 21 4.59 22.19 -1.01
N ALA A 22 5.48 21.89 -1.92
CA ALA A 22 5.06 21.38 -3.22
C ALA A 22 4.12 20.22 -3.00
N PRO A 23 3.01 20.10 -3.74
CA PRO A 23 2.11 18.98 -3.58
C PRO A 23 2.93 17.70 -3.69
N ALA A 24 2.82 16.83 -2.69
CA ALA A 24 3.49 15.54 -2.72
C ALA A 24 3.03 14.81 -3.98
N ASP A 25 3.97 14.41 -4.80
CA ASP A 25 3.70 13.64 -5.99
C ASP A 25 3.98 12.14 -5.75
N LEU A 26 3.48 11.31 -6.62
CA LEU A 26 3.69 9.87 -6.56
C LEU A 26 5.19 9.51 -6.62
N ALA A 27 6.02 10.29 -7.34
CA ALA A 27 7.44 10.01 -7.44
C ALA A 27 8.14 10.18 -6.09
N SER A 28 7.84 11.25 -5.35
CA SER A 28 8.36 11.49 -4.00
C SER A 28 7.94 10.39 -3.03
N LEU A 29 6.70 9.92 -3.10
CA LEU A 29 6.23 8.78 -2.30
C LEU A 29 7.03 7.52 -2.62
N LEU A 30 7.14 7.16 -3.89
CA LEU A 30 7.85 5.95 -4.31
C LEU A 30 9.34 5.98 -3.94
N GLN A 31 9.99 7.14 -4.01
CA GLN A 31 11.36 7.32 -3.53
C GLN A 31 11.46 7.08 -2.02
N LEU A 32 10.51 7.58 -1.24
CA LEU A 32 10.47 7.35 0.21
C LEU A 32 10.28 5.87 0.53
N LEU A 33 9.32 5.21 -0.10
CA LEU A 33 9.05 3.78 0.10
C LEU A 33 10.23 2.89 -0.30
N ALA A 34 10.95 3.23 -1.37
CA ALA A 34 12.14 2.52 -1.84
C ALA A 34 13.29 2.48 -0.81
N THR A 35 13.26 3.32 0.22
CA THR A 35 14.25 3.29 1.32
C THR A 35 14.04 2.10 2.26
N VAL A 36 12.82 1.57 2.34
CA VAL A 36 12.47 0.42 3.19
C VAL A 36 12.91 -0.86 2.50
N LYS A 37 13.84 -1.59 3.10
CA LYS A 37 14.38 -2.84 2.51
C LYS A 37 13.76 -4.09 3.11
N SER A 38 13.24 -4.01 4.32
CA SER A 38 12.54 -5.10 4.99
C SER A 38 11.63 -4.55 6.07
N GLY A 39 10.66 -5.33 6.48
CA GLY A 39 9.77 -4.98 7.57
C GLY A 39 8.92 -6.16 8.02
N GLU A 40 8.46 -6.06 9.26
CA GLU A 40 7.50 -6.98 9.85
C GLU A 40 6.30 -6.19 10.38
N ALA A 41 5.12 -6.77 10.25
CA ALA A 41 3.89 -6.15 10.69
C ALA A 41 2.90 -7.20 11.18
N THR A 42 1.94 -6.78 11.98
CA THR A 42 0.71 -7.53 12.23
C THR A 42 -0.41 -7.02 11.34
N PHE A 43 -1.34 -7.87 11.01
CA PHE A 43 -2.54 -7.48 10.27
C PHE A 43 -3.82 -7.99 10.91
N THR A 44 -4.89 -7.25 10.67
CA THR A 44 -6.26 -7.69 10.81
C THR A 44 -6.97 -7.45 9.47
N GLU A 45 -7.71 -8.43 8.99
CA GLU A 45 -8.40 -8.36 7.71
C GLU A 45 -9.87 -8.69 7.89
N GLN A 46 -10.71 -7.92 7.24
CA GLN A 46 -12.13 -8.18 7.07
C GLN A 46 -12.43 -8.36 5.59
N ARG A 47 -12.94 -9.54 5.23
CA ARG A 47 -13.39 -9.85 3.88
C ARG A 47 -14.90 -9.96 3.85
N GLN A 48 -15.54 -9.10 3.07
CA GLN A 48 -16.96 -9.15 2.77
C GLN A 48 -17.18 -9.99 1.52
N VAL A 49 -17.98 -11.05 1.66
CA VAL A 49 -18.33 -11.98 0.58
C VAL A 49 -19.84 -12.01 0.44
N THR A 50 -20.33 -11.78 -0.76
CA THR A 50 -21.77 -11.80 -1.06
C THR A 50 -22.11 -13.10 -1.78
N LEU A 51 -22.97 -13.91 -1.15
CA LEU A 51 -23.47 -15.16 -1.70
C LEU A 51 -25.01 -15.13 -1.63
N GLN A 52 -25.68 -15.23 -2.78
CA GLN A 52 -27.15 -15.30 -2.86
C GLN A 52 -27.82 -14.20 -2.01
N ASP A 53 -27.47 -12.94 -2.25
CA ASP A 53 -27.99 -11.73 -1.57
C ASP A 53 -27.67 -11.64 -0.05
N MET A 54 -26.87 -12.56 0.49
CA MET A 54 -26.39 -12.48 1.85
C MET A 54 -24.91 -12.07 1.88
N THR A 55 -24.62 -10.96 2.53
CA THR A 55 -23.23 -10.52 2.79
C THR A 55 -22.74 -11.12 4.09
N ARG A 56 -21.62 -11.81 4.05
CA ARG A 56 -20.90 -12.32 5.21
C ARG A 56 -19.56 -11.63 5.36
N THR A 57 -19.21 -11.30 6.59
CA THR A 57 -17.88 -10.80 6.93
C THR A 57 -17.05 -11.95 7.51
N LEU A 58 -15.91 -12.21 6.88
CA LEU A 58 -14.91 -13.15 7.35
C LEU A 58 -13.75 -12.34 7.94
N GLU A 59 -13.32 -12.71 9.13
CA GLU A 59 -12.20 -12.05 9.79
C GLU A 59 -10.99 -12.95 9.84
N SER A 60 -9.82 -12.35 9.60
CA SER A 60 -8.54 -13.03 9.75
C SER A 60 -7.51 -12.10 10.40
N SER A 61 -6.50 -12.68 11.01
CA SER A 61 -5.40 -11.92 11.59
C SER A 61 -4.10 -12.72 11.59
N GLY A 62 -2.98 -12.02 11.61
CA GLY A 62 -1.69 -12.67 11.57
C GLY A 62 -0.52 -11.72 11.45
N ARG A 63 0.51 -12.17 10.76
CA ARG A 63 1.78 -11.46 10.57
C ARG A 63 2.10 -11.33 9.09
N LEU A 64 2.77 -10.24 8.78
CA LEU A 64 3.34 -9.96 7.47
C LEU A 64 4.84 -9.80 7.62
N ALA A 65 5.59 -10.24 6.63
CA ALA A 65 6.99 -9.92 6.50
C ALA A 65 7.30 -9.58 5.04
N PHE A 66 8.18 -8.63 4.84
CA PHE A 66 8.67 -8.17 3.56
C PHE A 66 10.18 -8.11 3.56
N ALA A 67 10.79 -8.55 2.47
CA ALA A 67 12.20 -8.33 2.19
C ALA A 67 12.36 -8.03 0.70
N ALA A 68 12.89 -6.83 0.40
CA ALA A 68 13.14 -6.40 -0.97
C ALA A 68 14.15 -7.34 -1.67
N PRO A 69 14.03 -7.56 -2.96
CA PRO A 69 13.08 -6.88 -3.85
C PRO A 69 11.73 -7.58 -3.98
N ASP A 70 11.58 -8.84 -3.57
CA ASP A 70 10.48 -9.67 -4.07
C ASP A 70 9.98 -10.76 -3.09
N THR A 71 10.41 -10.70 -1.84
CA THR A 71 9.98 -11.67 -0.83
C THR A 71 8.88 -11.10 0.06
N PHE A 72 7.74 -11.79 0.08
CA PHE A 72 6.59 -11.47 0.91
C PHE A 72 6.12 -12.71 1.63
N VAL A 73 5.79 -12.56 2.91
CA VAL A 73 5.23 -13.63 3.72
C VAL A 73 4.00 -13.10 4.43
N ARG A 74 2.89 -13.81 4.28
CA ARG A 74 1.69 -13.64 5.07
C ARG A 74 1.47 -14.92 5.88
N GLU A 75 1.51 -14.80 7.19
CA GLU A 75 1.16 -15.88 8.11
C GLU A 75 -0.17 -15.54 8.78
N THR A 76 -1.24 -16.19 8.36
CA THR A 76 -2.54 -16.11 9.02
C THR A 76 -2.50 -17.00 10.26
N LEU A 77 -2.83 -16.42 11.42
CA LEU A 77 -2.87 -17.14 12.70
C LEU A 77 -4.31 -17.49 13.10
N ARG A 78 -5.27 -16.66 12.69
CA ARG A 78 -6.70 -16.85 12.93
C ARG A 78 -7.50 -16.59 11.66
N PRO A 79 -8.60 -17.31 11.40
CA PRO A 79 -9.18 -18.41 12.21
C PRO A 79 -8.39 -19.72 12.11
N ARG A 80 -7.64 -19.93 11.02
CA ARG A 80 -6.77 -21.09 10.79
C ARG A 80 -5.36 -20.65 10.50
N ARG A 81 -4.39 -21.47 10.92
CA ARG A 81 -3.00 -21.24 10.54
C ARG A 81 -2.78 -21.58 9.08
N GLU A 82 -2.34 -20.58 8.34
CA GLU A 82 -2.00 -20.68 6.94
C GLU A 82 -0.80 -19.76 6.68
N ARG A 83 0.09 -20.18 5.79
CA ARG A 83 1.23 -19.38 5.37
C ARG A 83 1.21 -19.26 3.85
N LEU A 84 1.22 -18.03 3.37
CA LEU A 84 1.47 -17.68 1.98
C LEU A 84 2.84 -17.02 1.91
N ALA A 85 3.70 -17.52 1.04
CA ALA A 85 5.02 -16.93 0.81
C ALA A 85 5.22 -16.74 -0.69
N VAL A 86 5.67 -15.57 -1.06
CA VAL A 86 6.05 -15.23 -2.44
C VAL A 86 7.54 -14.94 -2.46
N ALA A 87 8.23 -15.54 -3.42
CA ALA A 87 9.62 -15.25 -3.73
C ALA A 87 9.76 -15.25 -5.26
N GLY A 88 10.09 -14.10 -5.82
CA GLY A 88 10.07 -13.90 -7.28
C GLY A 88 8.69 -14.19 -7.88
N ASN A 89 8.62 -15.13 -8.81
CA ASN A 89 7.36 -15.58 -9.44
C ASN A 89 6.80 -16.87 -8.80
N THR A 90 7.22 -17.23 -7.59
CA THR A 90 6.75 -18.45 -6.93
C THR A 90 5.87 -18.11 -5.74
N LEU A 91 4.61 -18.58 -5.76
CA LEU A 91 3.69 -18.56 -4.64
C LEU A 91 3.68 -19.92 -3.95
N THR A 92 4.06 -19.95 -2.68
CA THR A 92 4.00 -21.14 -1.83
C THR A 92 2.88 -20.99 -0.80
N MET A 93 1.95 -21.93 -0.79
CA MET A 93 0.84 -22.02 0.15
C MET A 93 1.09 -23.20 1.07
N SER A 94 1.04 -22.96 2.41
CA SER A 94 1.26 -24.01 3.40
C SER A 94 0.16 -23.99 4.46
N GLN A 95 -0.38 -25.17 4.78
CA GLN A 95 -1.38 -25.37 5.82
C GLN A 95 -1.10 -26.67 6.56
N GLY A 96 -0.76 -26.58 7.84
CA GLY A 96 -0.30 -27.73 8.61
C GLY A 96 0.98 -28.35 7.98
N SER A 97 0.95 -29.65 7.72
CA SER A 97 2.05 -30.38 7.07
C SER A 97 2.00 -30.34 5.53
N ARG A 98 0.95 -29.74 4.94
CA ARG A 98 0.80 -29.68 3.48
C ARG A 98 1.36 -28.36 2.97
N SER A 99 2.17 -28.47 1.91
CA SER A 99 2.70 -27.31 1.18
C SER A 99 2.58 -27.53 -0.31
N ARG A 100 2.26 -26.46 -1.04
CA ARG A 100 2.18 -26.47 -2.51
C ARG A 100 2.77 -25.17 -3.05
N SER A 101 3.59 -25.27 -4.05
CA SER A 101 4.12 -24.12 -4.79
C SER A 101 3.55 -24.09 -6.20
N VAL A 102 3.21 -22.91 -6.66
CA VAL A 102 2.72 -22.65 -8.03
C VAL A 102 3.36 -21.37 -8.56
N PRO A 103 3.48 -21.20 -9.88
CA PRO A 103 3.81 -19.91 -10.45
C PRO A 103 2.76 -18.85 -10.06
N LEU A 104 3.21 -17.65 -9.69
CA LEU A 104 2.31 -16.57 -9.24
C LEU A 104 1.34 -16.14 -10.35
N ASP A 105 1.80 -16.12 -11.59
CA ASP A 105 1.01 -15.78 -12.78
C ASP A 105 -0.12 -16.78 -13.08
N THR A 106 -0.14 -17.94 -12.44
CA THR A 106 -1.26 -18.90 -12.54
C THR A 106 -2.39 -18.60 -11.53
N VAL A 107 -2.23 -17.60 -10.66
CA VAL A 107 -3.21 -17.19 -9.63
C VAL A 107 -3.49 -15.69 -9.76
N PRO A 108 -4.39 -15.26 -10.68
CA PRO A 108 -4.56 -13.87 -11.06
C PRO A 108 -4.82 -12.90 -9.90
N GLU A 109 -5.69 -13.27 -8.94
CA GLU A 109 -5.96 -12.43 -7.75
C GLU A 109 -4.70 -12.20 -6.92
N ALA A 110 -3.91 -13.26 -6.69
CA ALA A 110 -2.65 -13.16 -5.96
C ALA A 110 -1.60 -12.37 -6.74
N GLN A 111 -1.52 -12.56 -8.05
CA GLN A 111 -0.61 -11.82 -8.93
C GLN A 111 -0.87 -10.31 -8.82
N VAL A 112 -2.12 -9.88 -9.02
CA VAL A 112 -2.49 -8.45 -8.94
C VAL A 112 -2.10 -7.85 -7.60
N LEU A 113 -2.42 -8.54 -6.49
CA LEU A 113 -2.12 -8.04 -5.16
C LEU A 113 -0.61 -7.96 -4.91
N VAL A 114 0.13 -9.02 -5.27
CA VAL A 114 1.58 -9.07 -5.06
C VAL A 114 2.28 -8.00 -5.90
N GLU A 115 1.91 -7.80 -7.16
CA GLU A 115 2.52 -6.78 -8.01
C GLU A 115 2.21 -5.36 -7.52
N ALA A 116 0.99 -5.12 -7.04
CA ALA A 116 0.60 -3.84 -6.44
C ALA A 116 1.44 -3.53 -5.19
N VAL A 117 1.53 -4.49 -4.25
CA VAL A 117 2.29 -4.32 -3.00
C VAL A 117 3.80 -4.25 -3.28
N ARG A 118 4.33 -5.12 -4.16
CA ARG A 118 5.73 -5.12 -4.57
C ARG A 118 6.14 -3.78 -5.18
N GLY A 119 5.41 -3.32 -6.19
CA GLY A 119 5.70 -2.05 -6.84
C GLY A 119 5.65 -0.87 -5.86
N THR A 120 4.69 -0.87 -4.95
CA THR A 120 4.55 0.17 -3.92
C THR A 120 5.72 0.12 -2.94
N LEU A 121 6.01 -1.01 -2.29
CA LEU A 121 7.04 -1.14 -1.27
C LEU A 121 8.47 -0.97 -1.82
N THR A 122 8.70 -1.37 -3.06
CA THR A 122 10.02 -1.19 -3.70
C THR A 122 10.17 0.16 -4.39
N GLY A 123 9.11 0.98 -4.41
CA GLY A 123 9.11 2.24 -5.15
C GLY A 123 9.28 2.07 -6.66
N ASN A 124 8.95 0.88 -7.20
CA ASN A 124 9.17 0.56 -8.61
C ASN A 124 8.05 1.11 -9.49
N ARG A 125 8.22 2.37 -9.91
CA ARG A 125 7.27 3.08 -10.76
C ARG A 125 7.01 2.35 -12.08
N GLU A 126 8.05 1.80 -12.71
CA GLU A 126 7.93 1.10 -13.99
C GLU A 126 7.05 -0.15 -13.86
N LEU A 127 7.24 -0.93 -12.79
CA LEU A 127 6.41 -2.09 -12.48
C LEU A 127 4.95 -1.69 -12.31
N LEU A 128 4.68 -0.64 -11.53
CA LEU A 128 3.33 -0.14 -11.30
C LEU A 128 2.68 0.35 -12.60
N ASP A 129 3.36 1.17 -13.39
CA ASP A 129 2.82 1.71 -14.64
C ASP A 129 2.59 0.62 -15.70
N ARG A 130 3.38 -0.46 -15.67
CA ARG A 130 3.20 -1.62 -16.56
C ARG A 130 1.90 -2.35 -16.28
N HIS A 131 1.57 -2.55 -15.01
CA HIS A 131 0.44 -3.42 -14.61
C HIS A 131 -0.82 -2.63 -14.24
N PHE A 132 -0.68 -1.33 -13.86
CA PHE A 132 -1.80 -0.58 -13.31
C PHE A 132 -1.97 0.81 -13.94
N THR A 133 -3.20 1.28 -13.92
CA THR A 133 -3.51 2.71 -13.96
C THR A 133 -3.50 3.21 -12.53
N LEU A 134 -2.73 4.27 -12.26
CA LEU A 134 -2.45 4.76 -10.91
C LEU A 134 -3.19 6.07 -10.65
N GLN A 135 -3.73 6.20 -9.44
CA GLN A 135 -4.22 7.46 -8.91
C GLN A 135 -3.67 7.67 -7.51
N PHE A 136 -2.89 8.73 -7.34
CA PHE A 136 -2.32 9.13 -6.05
C PHE A 136 -3.14 10.27 -5.46
N SER A 137 -3.35 10.25 -4.15
CA SER A 137 -4.01 11.31 -3.39
C SER A 137 -3.40 11.45 -2.00
N GLY A 138 -3.49 12.64 -1.42
CA GLY A 138 -2.98 12.96 -0.10
C GLY A 138 -1.60 13.64 -0.12
N SER A 139 -0.84 13.42 0.94
CA SER A 139 0.51 13.94 1.15
C SER A 139 1.45 12.81 1.59
N LEU A 140 2.76 13.07 1.75
CA LEU A 140 3.68 12.05 2.28
C LEU A 140 3.35 11.66 3.73
N ASP A 141 2.70 12.53 4.50
CA ASP A 141 2.30 12.20 5.88
C ASP A 141 1.04 11.32 5.93
N GLN A 142 0.18 11.39 4.93
CA GLN A 142 -0.98 10.50 4.78
C GLN A 142 -1.37 10.41 3.31
N TRP A 143 -1.19 9.24 2.73
CA TRP A 143 -1.37 9.01 1.30
C TRP A 143 -2.23 7.79 0.99
N THR A 144 -2.77 7.82 -0.21
CA THR A 144 -3.51 6.72 -0.80
C THR A 144 -3.09 6.56 -2.25
N LEU A 145 -2.78 5.33 -2.65
CA LEU A 145 -2.47 4.93 -4.00
C LEU A 145 -3.51 3.93 -4.48
N GLU A 146 -4.32 4.34 -5.43
CA GLU A 146 -5.31 3.51 -6.07
C GLU A 146 -4.74 2.93 -7.37
N MET A 147 -4.95 1.64 -7.58
CA MET A 147 -4.39 0.87 -8.67
C MET A 147 -5.47 0.03 -9.34
N VAL A 148 -5.70 0.29 -10.63
CA VAL A 148 -6.63 -0.49 -11.46
C VAL A 148 -5.82 -1.30 -12.46
N PRO A 149 -5.96 -2.65 -12.48
CA PRO A 149 -5.21 -3.50 -13.42
C PRO A 149 -5.45 -3.08 -14.86
N ARG A 150 -4.39 -3.05 -15.69
CA ARG A 150 -4.50 -2.71 -17.12
C ARG A 150 -4.95 -3.89 -17.95
N GLU A 151 -4.50 -5.07 -17.57
CA GLU A 151 -4.82 -6.30 -18.29
C GLU A 151 -6.28 -6.69 -18.10
N PRO A 152 -7.06 -6.90 -19.20
CA PRO A 152 -8.48 -7.22 -19.13
C PRO A 152 -8.78 -8.47 -18.29
N LEU A 153 -8.02 -9.55 -18.45
CA LEU A 153 -8.21 -10.80 -17.72
C LEU A 153 -8.03 -10.62 -16.21
N LEU A 154 -7.08 -9.77 -15.79
CA LEU A 154 -6.88 -9.45 -14.37
C LEU A 154 -8.02 -8.59 -13.83
N ARG A 155 -8.56 -7.65 -14.63
CA ARG A 155 -9.73 -6.84 -14.24
C ARG A 155 -11.01 -7.65 -14.04
N GLU A 156 -11.15 -8.78 -14.72
CA GLU A 156 -12.27 -9.71 -14.49
C GLU A 156 -12.22 -10.35 -13.10
N GLN A 157 -11.06 -10.35 -12.45
CA GLN A 157 -10.89 -10.87 -11.09
C GLN A 157 -10.82 -9.76 -10.05
N VAL A 158 -10.00 -8.74 -10.30
CA VAL A 158 -9.74 -7.64 -9.37
C VAL A 158 -10.09 -6.31 -10.02
N ALA A 159 -11.12 -5.65 -9.52
CA ALA A 159 -11.54 -4.34 -10.01
C ALA A 159 -10.54 -3.25 -9.60
N ARG A 160 -10.00 -3.33 -8.36
CA ARG A 160 -9.13 -2.29 -7.80
C ARG A 160 -8.34 -2.80 -6.60
N VAL A 161 -7.12 -2.31 -6.46
CA VAL A 161 -6.32 -2.37 -5.23
C VAL A 161 -6.07 -0.95 -4.74
N THR A 162 -6.29 -0.71 -3.46
CA THR A 162 -5.97 0.59 -2.81
C THR A 162 -5.01 0.34 -1.67
N VAL A 163 -3.89 1.04 -1.69
CA VAL A 163 -2.87 1.00 -0.63
C VAL A 163 -2.82 2.37 0.01
N SER A 164 -2.91 2.41 1.34
CA SER A 164 -2.80 3.64 2.12
C SER A 164 -1.68 3.54 3.13
N GLY A 165 -1.09 4.69 3.47
CA GLY A 165 0.01 4.73 4.42
C GLY A 165 0.27 6.10 5.01
N VAL A 166 1.20 6.11 5.94
CA VAL A 166 1.73 7.28 6.64
C VAL A 166 3.24 7.26 6.48
N ARG A 167 3.79 8.25 5.80
CA ARG A 167 5.22 8.28 5.44
C ARG A 167 5.64 6.99 4.71
N ALA A 168 6.64 6.28 5.23
CA ALA A 168 7.12 5.03 4.64
C ALA A 168 6.36 3.77 5.13
N ALA A 169 5.39 3.94 6.04
CA ALA A 169 4.63 2.83 6.63
C ALA A 169 3.32 2.59 5.89
N LEU A 170 3.07 1.35 5.46
CA LEU A 170 1.77 0.93 4.96
C LEU A 170 0.82 0.70 6.15
N THR A 171 -0.37 1.28 6.08
CA THR A 171 -1.38 1.15 7.15
C THR A 171 -2.60 0.35 6.72
N GLU A 172 -2.91 0.32 5.43
CA GLU A 172 -4.08 -0.39 4.92
C GLU A 172 -3.89 -0.84 3.48
N VAL A 173 -4.40 -2.04 3.19
CA VAL A 173 -4.57 -2.54 1.82
C VAL A 173 -6.01 -2.96 1.65
N GLN A 174 -6.69 -2.40 0.64
CA GLN A 174 -8.02 -2.79 0.23
C GLN A 174 -7.97 -3.45 -1.13
N VAL A 175 -8.71 -4.53 -1.30
CA VAL A 175 -8.91 -5.21 -2.58
C VAL A 175 -10.40 -5.27 -2.86
N GLN A 176 -10.79 -4.76 -4.01
CA GLN A 176 -12.14 -4.89 -4.54
C GLN A 176 -12.12 -5.90 -5.68
N LEU A 177 -12.84 -7.00 -5.53
CA LEU A 177 -12.99 -8.00 -6.58
C LEU A 177 -14.06 -7.57 -7.58
N ALA A 178 -13.95 -8.02 -8.82
CA ALA A 178 -14.92 -7.70 -9.86
C ALA A 178 -16.32 -8.23 -9.56
N GLY A 179 -16.44 -9.34 -8.82
CA GLY A 179 -17.70 -9.90 -8.34
C GLY A 179 -18.36 -9.14 -7.19
N GLY A 180 -17.78 -8.00 -6.75
CA GLY A 180 -18.34 -7.16 -5.68
C GLY A 180 -17.79 -7.46 -4.28
N ASP A 181 -17.10 -8.56 -4.09
CA ASP A 181 -16.41 -8.88 -2.83
C ASP A 181 -15.34 -7.85 -2.51
N ARG A 182 -15.14 -7.59 -1.23
CA ARG A 182 -14.13 -6.63 -0.75
C ARG A 182 -13.35 -7.22 0.41
N SER A 183 -12.04 -7.01 0.37
CA SER A 183 -11.15 -7.25 1.51
C SER A 183 -10.52 -5.95 1.97
N THR A 184 -10.48 -5.73 3.28
CA THR A 184 -9.79 -4.60 3.92
C THR A 184 -8.84 -5.15 4.96
N MET A 185 -7.55 -4.98 4.74
CA MET A 185 -6.48 -5.39 5.64
C MET A 185 -5.87 -4.14 6.29
N LYS A 186 -5.99 -4.04 7.61
CA LYS A 186 -5.29 -3.04 8.43
C LYS A 186 -3.94 -3.60 8.86
N ILE A 187 -2.91 -2.79 8.77
CA ILE A 187 -1.50 -3.17 8.99
C ILE A 187 -0.94 -2.29 10.10
N VAL A 188 -0.31 -2.91 11.07
CA VAL A 188 0.42 -2.25 12.15
C VAL A 188 1.84 -2.78 12.14
N GLU A 189 2.79 -1.91 11.79
CA GLU A 189 4.20 -2.28 11.80
C GLU A 189 4.61 -2.72 13.21
N THR A 190 5.24 -3.87 13.29
CA THR A 190 5.95 -4.30 14.48
C THR A 190 7.32 -3.63 14.41
N ARG A 191 7.63 -2.78 15.40
CA ARG A 191 8.92 -2.10 15.47
C ARG A 191 10.02 -3.12 15.20
N ALA A 192 10.81 -2.89 14.15
CA ALA A 192 12.03 -3.64 13.94
C ALA A 192 12.92 -3.46 15.19
N PRO A 193 13.56 -4.52 15.66
CA PRO A 193 14.45 -4.47 16.81
C PRO A 193 15.63 -3.51 16.59
#